data_8be4a86693a9234e29258eb7fcd1af36
#
_entry.id   8be4a86693a9234e29258eb7fcd1af36
#
_cell.length_a   1.000
_cell.length_b   1.000
_cell.length_c   1.000
_cell.angle_alpha   90.00
_cell.angle_beta   90.00
_cell.angle_gamma   90.00
#
_symmetry.space_group_name_H-M   'P 1'
#
loop_
_entity.id
_entity.type
_entity.pdbx_description
1 polymer ?
#
loop_
_entity_poly.entity_id
_entity_poly.type
_entity_poly.pdbx_seq_one_letter_code
_entity_poly.pdbx_strand_id
1 'polypeptide(L)'
;MNTLIISTFSCTFEEFKNDVSTLFLEEMCKEFVTDYEFVKVNEHKSHLLMNCTDLEKLGAEMESPFAKEWDKKNNCKDTVYPIKLVA
;
A
#
# COMPACT_ATOMS: atom_id res chain seq x y z
N MET A 1 12.25 -5.81 -5.09
CA MET A 1 11.01 -5.64 -4.30
C MET A 1 10.87 -6.78 -3.31
N ASN A 2 10.56 -6.47 -2.07
CA ASN A 2 10.47 -7.48 -1.01
C ASN A 2 9.09 -7.58 -0.35
N THR A 3 8.15 -6.74 -0.78
CA THR A 3 6.81 -6.68 -0.18
C THR A 3 5.75 -6.52 -1.25
N LEU A 4 4.66 -7.24 -1.11
CA LEU A 4 3.47 -7.13 -1.97
C LEU A 4 2.27 -6.82 -1.10
N ILE A 5 1.51 -5.79 -1.44
CA ILE A 5 0.23 -5.51 -0.80
C ILE A 5 -0.88 -5.67 -1.85
N ILE A 6 -1.79 -6.57 -1.58
CA ILE A 6 -2.99 -6.74 -2.41
C ILE A 6 -4.12 -5.97 -1.76
N SER A 7 -4.69 -5.03 -2.48
CA SER A 7 -5.74 -4.16 -1.94
C SER A 7 -6.99 -4.21 -2.81
N THR A 8 -8.15 -4.20 -2.14
CA THR A 8 -9.45 -4.01 -2.80
C THR A 8 -10.10 -2.77 -2.20
N PHE A 9 -10.84 -2.02 -3.00
CA PHE A 9 -11.38 -0.72 -2.58
C PHE A 9 -12.60 -0.35 -3.43
N SER A 10 -13.41 0.60 -2.96
CA SER A 10 -14.60 1.07 -3.67
C SER A 10 -14.35 2.29 -4.56
N CYS A 11 -13.26 3.04 -4.31
CA CYS A 11 -12.88 4.14 -5.20
C CYS A 11 -12.25 3.60 -6.49
N THR A 12 -11.92 4.48 -7.44
CA THR A 12 -11.26 4.06 -8.68
C THR A 12 -9.78 3.74 -8.42
N PHE A 13 -9.18 2.96 -9.32
CA PHE A 13 -7.75 2.66 -9.23
C PHE A 13 -6.92 3.95 -9.23
N GLU A 14 -7.26 4.93 -10.07
CA GLU A 14 -6.52 6.18 -10.13
C GLU A 14 -6.59 6.96 -8.82
N GLU A 15 -7.76 7.01 -8.19
CA GLU A 15 -7.92 7.66 -6.88
C GLU A 15 -7.10 6.92 -5.82
N PHE A 16 -7.19 5.59 -5.81
CA PHE A 16 -6.41 4.75 -4.89
C PHE A 16 -4.92 4.99 -5.06
N LYS A 17 -4.42 4.90 -6.28
CA LYS A 17 -2.99 5.08 -6.59
C LYS A 17 -2.51 6.47 -6.18
N ASN A 18 -3.28 7.51 -6.52
CA ASN A 18 -2.92 8.88 -6.17
C ASN A 18 -2.85 9.07 -4.66
N ASP A 19 -3.88 8.67 -3.93
CA ASP A 19 -3.94 8.85 -2.49
C ASP A 19 -2.89 8.01 -1.75
N VAL A 20 -2.74 6.76 -2.12
CA VAL A 20 -1.76 5.88 -1.45
C VAL A 20 -0.34 6.35 -1.71
N SER A 21 -0.02 6.77 -2.92
CA SER A 21 1.34 7.24 -3.20
C SER A 21 1.63 8.57 -2.51
N THR A 22 0.73 9.55 -2.59
CA THR A 22 1.02 10.90 -2.08
C THR A 22 0.77 11.07 -0.59
N LEU A 23 -0.29 10.45 -0.05
CA LEU A 23 -0.67 10.65 1.35
C LEU A 23 -0.07 9.62 2.29
N PHE A 24 0.18 8.42 1.80
CA PHE A 24 0.69 7.32 2.64
C PHE A 24 2.17 7.03 2.39
N LEU A 25 2.53 6.62 1.18
CA LEU A 25 3.90 6.19 0.90
C LEU A 25 4.90 7.34 0.99
N GLU A 26 4.61 8.48 0.40
CA GLU A 26 5.55 9.59 0.37
C GLU A 26 5.50 10.49 1.61
N GLU A 27 4.38 10.54 2.32
CA GLU A 27 4.28 11.32 3.56
C GLU A 27 4.58 10.50 4.81
N MET A 28 4.04 9.29 4.91
CA MET A 28 4.11 8.51 6.14
C MET A 28 5.20 7.43 6.13
N CYS A 29 5.52 6.89 4.96
CA CYS A 29 6.42 5.74 4.84
C CYS A 29 7.74 6.05 4.17
N LYS A 30 8.02 7.30 3.88
CA LYS A 30 9.18 7.77 3.13
C LYS A 30 10.52 7.21 3.63
N GLU A 31 10.69 7.07 4.94
CA GLU A 31 11.96 6.64 5.53
C GLU A 31 12.24 5.15 5.36
N PHE A 32 11.20 4.33 5.18
CA PHE A 32 11.38 2.88 5.11
C PHE A 32 10.80 2.24 3.85
N VAL A 33 10.16 3.00 2.98
CA VAL A 33 9.75 2.53 1.65
C VAL A 33 10.59 3.28 0.62
N THR A 34 11.49 2.57 -0.05
CA THR A 34 12.48 3.19 -0.94
C THR A 34 12.11 3.12 -2.40
N ASP A 35 11.25 2.18 -2.77
CA ASP A 35 10.84 1.99 -4.16
C ASP A 35 9.48 1.30 -4.15
N TYR A 36 8.63 1.65 -5.11
CA TYR A 36 7.30 1.03 -5.19
C TYR A 36 6.75 1.07 -6.60
N GLU A 37 5.83 0.16 -6.90
CA GLU A 37 5.22 0.02 -8.21
C GLU A 37 3.79 -0.47 -8.04
N PHE A 38 2.84 0.25 -8.66
CA PHE A 38 1.43 -0.13 -8.65
C PHE A 38 1.08 -0.91 -9.91
N VAL A 39 0.36 -2.02 -9.73
CA VAL A 39 -0.17 -2.81 -10.84
C VAL A 39 -1.70 -2.80 -10.74
N LYS A 40 -2.35 -2.31 -11.77
CA LYS A 40 -3.81 -2.30 -11.84
C LYS A 40 -4.32 -3.69 -12.22
N VAL A 41 -5.05 -4.32 -11.31
CA VAL A 41 -5.73 -5.58 -11.62
C VAL A 41 -7.08 -5.27 -12.26
N ASN A 42 -7.83 -4.37 -11.64
CA ASN A 42 -9.07 -3.79 -12.20
C ASN A 42 -9.33 -2.46 -11.49
N GLU A 43 -10.46 -1.81 -11.75
CA GLU A 43 -10.77 -0.51 -11.16
C GLU A 43 -10.82 -0.51 -9.64
N HIS A 44 -11.01 -1.68 -9.02
CA HIS A 44 -11.19 -1.79 -7.58
C HIS A 44 -10.22 -2.76 -6.91
N LYS A 45 -9.12 -3.07 -7.59
CA LYS A 45 -8.10 -3.96 -7.05
C LYS A 45 -6.71 -3.62 -7.58
N SER A 46 -5.75 -3.56 -6.67
CA SER A 46 -4.35 -3.22 -6.97
C SER A 46 -3.39 -4.23 -6.35
N HIS A 47 -2.28 -4.46 -7.04
CA HIS A 47 -1.10 -5.09 -6.44
C HIS A 47 -0.04 -4.01 -6.32
N LEU A 48 0.42 -3.74 -5.09
CA LEU A 48 1.47 -2.77 -4.82
C LEU A 48 2.73 -3.51 -4.41
N LEU A 49 3.75 -3.41 -5.24
CA LEU A 49 5.06 -3.98 -4.97
C LEU A 49 5.95 -2.89 -4.41
N MET A 50 6.76 -3.20 -3.40
CA MET A 50 7.66 -2.21 -2.82
C MET A 50 8.90 -2.84 -2.19
N ASN A 51 9.92 -2.02 -2.01
CA ASN A 51 11.05 -2.31 -1.15
C ASN A 51 10.77 -1.62 0.18
N CYS A 52 10.58 -2.40 1.23
CA CYS A 52 10.33 -1.90 2.57
C CYS A 52 11.46 -2.38 3.48
N THR A 53 12.13 -1.45 4.17
CA THR A 53 13.24 -1.78 5.06
C THR A 53 12.79 -2.07 6.48
N ASP A 54 11.54 -1.79 6.82
CA ASP A 54 11.00 -2.01 8.16
C ASP A 54 9.50 -2.34 8.10
N LEU A 55 9.18 -3.62 8.06
CA LEU A 55 7.80 -4.09 7.96
C LEU A 55 6.98 -3.77 9.21
N GLU A 56 7.61 -3.67 10.38
CA GLU A 56 6.92 -3.29 11.61
C GLU A 56 6.42 -1.85 11.52
N LYS A 57 7.24 -0.94 11.00
CA LYS A 57 6.85 0.44 10.81
C LYS A 57 5.77 0.57 9.75
N LEU A 58 5.86 -0.20 8.67
CA LEU A 58 4.82 -0.21 7.65
C LEU A 58 3.48 -0.64 8.27
N GLY A 59 3.48 -1.72 9.04
CA GLY A 59 2.28 -2.20 9.73
C GLY A 59 1.72 -1.16 10.68
N ALA A 60 2.58 -0.48 11.45
CA ALA A 60 2.16 0.56 12.38
C ALA A 60 1.50 1.73 11.64
N GLU A 61 2.06 2.17 10.51
CA GLU A 61 1.47 3.25 9.71
C GLU A 61 0.15 2.82 9.09
N MET A 62 0.01 1.57 8.66
CA MET A 62 -1.26 1.04 8.14
C MET A 62 -2.35 0.97 9.21
N GLU A 63 -1.97 0.90 10.48
CA GLU A 63 -2.90 0.92 11.62
C GLU A 63 -3.12 2.33 12.19
N SER A 64 -2.47 3.35 11.61
CA SER A 64 -2.61 4.72 12.08
C SER A 64 -4.05 5.23 11.93
N PRO A 65 -4.46 6.24 12.74
CA PRO A 65 -5.80 6.81 12.61
C PRO A 65 -6.13 7.30 11.20
N PHE A 66 -5.16 7.93 10.53
CA PHE A 66 -5.33 8.40 9.16
C PHE A 66 -5.61 7.24 8.21
N ALA A 67 -4.80 6.18 8.25
CA ALA A 67 -4.95 5.04 7.35
C ALA A 67 -6.25 4.30 7.60
N LYS A 68 -6.61 4.11 8.85
CA LYS A 68 -7.88 3.47 9.23
C LYS A 68 -9.10 4.25 8.75
N GLU A 69 -9.05 5.57 8.88
CA GLU A 69 -10.13 6.44 8.42
C GLU A 69 -10.26 6.38 6.89
N TRP A 70 -9.14 6.43 6.20
CA TRP A 70 -9.11 6.32 4.75
C TRP A 70 -9.65 4.97 4.28
N ASP A 71 -9.24 3.87 4.91
CA ASP A 71 -9.71 2.52 4.61
C ASP A 71 -11.22 2.41 4.78
N LYS A 72 -11.74 2.95 5.87
CA LYS A 72 -13.16 2.94 6.16
C LYS A 72 -13.94 3.72 5.11
N LYS A 73 -13.47 4.91 4.76
CA LYS A 73 -14.11 5.77 3.77
C LYS A 73 -14.17 5.13 2.39
N ASN A 74 -13.13 4.43 2.01
CA ASN A 74 -13.00 3.83 0.68
C ASN A 74 -13.25 2.32 0.67
N ASN A 75 -13.73 1.77 1.77
CA ASN A 75 -13.98 0.34 1.92
C ASN A 75 -12.76 -0.49 1.50
N CYS A 76 -11.58 -0.04 1.93
CA CYS A 76 -10.31 -0.64 1.53
C CYS A 76 -9.92 -1.80 2.45
N LYS A 77 -9.51 -2.89 1.83
CA LYS A 77 -8.97 -4.07 2.56
C LYS A 77 -7.64 -4.42 1.95
N ASP A 78 -6.64 -4.58 2.81
CA ASP A 78 -5.27 -4.87 2.40
C ASP A 78 -4.81 -6.21 2.95
N THR A 79 -4.00 -6.93 2.16
CA THR A 79 -3.28 -8.11 2.61
C THR A 79 -1.81 -7.92 2.24
N VAL A 80 -0.94 -8.04 3.23
CA VAL A 80 0.50 -7.82 3.06
C VAL A 80 1.24 -9.16 3.00
N TYR A 81 2.06 -9.32 1.97
CA TYR A 81 2.86 -10.53 1.77
C TYR A 81 4.34 -10.16 1.65
N PRO A 82 5.23 -10.88 2.34
CA PRO A 82 6.65 -10.80 2.03
C PRO A 82 6.92 -11.59 0.76
N ILE A 83 7.82 -11.09 -0.10
CA ILE A 83 8.24 -11.80 -1.31
C ILE A 83 9.74 -11.96 -1.30
N LYS A 84 10.22 -13.08 -1.87
CA LYS A 84 11.64 -13.42 -1.91
C LYS A 84 12.04 -13.81 -3.32
N LEU A 85 13.25 -13.43 -3.68
CA LEU A 85 13.86 -13.90 -4.92
C LEU A 85 14.19 -15.40 -4.78
N VAL A 86 13.71 -16.20 -5.71
CA VAL A 86 13.87 -17.67 -5.66
C VAL A 86 15.14 -18.13 -6.37
N ALA A 87 15.54 -17.46 -7.42
CA ALA A 87 16.68 -17.91 -8.26
C ALA A 87 17.92 -17.05 -8.08
#